data_90ccb25bbb64fbf40238e428f4f3e4f5
#
_entry.id   90ccb25bbb64fbf40238e428f4f3e4f5
#
_cell.length_a   1.000
_cell.length_b   1.000
_cell.length_c   1.000
_cell.angle_alpha   90.00
_cell.angle_beta   90.00
_cell.angle_gamma   90.00
#
_symmetry.space_group_name_H-M   'P 1'
#
loop_
_entity.id
_entity.type
_entity.pdbx_description
1 polymer ?
#
loop_
_entity_poly.entity_id
_entity_poly.type
_entity_poly.pdbx_seq_one_letter_code
_entity_poly.pdbx_strand_id
1 'polypeptide(L)'
;FSFHYIKFYINSIGVRSTSLKSYFNSLTESFSNKNVLPNVLFPFEKLNLFTKPTDLSTRIMDLFTPIGKGQRGLIVAQPKTGKTMLLKAVANAIAENHPECYLMVVLVDERPEEVTDMERSIKGEVIASTFDEPAEKHVKVSTIALQKAKRLVECGHDVVILLDSITRLARAHNTVAPSSGKVLSGGVEANAMQKPKQFFGAA
;
A
#
# COMPACT_ATOMS: atom_id res chain seq x y z
N PHE A 1 -10.36 -17.51 11.11
CA PHE A 1 -9.69 -17.28 9.83
C PHE A 1 -8.91 -15.97 9.95
N SER A 2 -7.57 -16.03 9.92
CA SER A 2 -6.70 -14.84 9.98
C SER A 2 -6.39 -14.42 8.55
N PHE A 3 -7.08 -13.41 8.05
CA PHE A 3 -6.75 -12.78 6.77
C PHE A 3 -5.59 -11.81 6.99
N HIS A 4 -4.54 -11.96 6.20
CA HIS A 4 -3.42 -11.02 6.17
C HIS A 4 -3.57 -10.14 4.93
N TYR A 5 -3.54 -8.82 5.14
CA TYR A 5 -3.71 -7.82 4.09
C TYR A 5 -2.36 -7.18 3.78
N ILE A 6 -2.04 -7.08 2.49
CA ILE A 6 -0.94 -6.26 1.98
C ILE A 6 -1.54 -5.10 1.20
N LYS A 7 -0.94 -3.95 1.32
CA LYS A 7 -1.39 -2.75 0.65
C LYS A 7 -0.29 -2.11 -0.17
N PHE A 8 -0.68 -1.66 -1.35
CA PHE A 8 0.09 -0.75 -2.18
C PHE A 8 -0.39 0.69 -1.97
N TYR A 9 0.56 1.58 -1.88
CA TYR A 9 0.34 3.01 -1.88
C TYR A 9 1.11 3.61 -3.02
N ILE A 10 0.43 4.29 -3.92
CA ILE A 10 1.06 5.05 -4.97
C ILE A 10 0.36 6.38 -5.04
N ASN A 11 1.08 7.44 -4.78
CA ASN A 11 0.57 8.79 -4.90
C ASN A 11 1.38 9.51 -5.97
N SER A 12 0.71 10.01 -7.02
CA SER A 12 1.34 10.81 -8.04
C SER A 12 0.70 12.20 -8.08
N ILE A 13 1.53 13.22 -8.06
CA ILE A 13 1.13 14.59 -8.39
C ILE A 13 1.24 14.74 -9.90
N GLY A 14 0.11 14.72 -10.52
CA GLY A 14 -0.23 15.17 -11.86
C GLY A 14 0.86 15.24 -12.93
N VAL A 15 0.97 14.22 -13.77
CA VAL A 15 1.58 14.34 -15.11
C VAL A 15 0.56 13.95 -16.18
N ARG A 16 0.43 14.83 -17.17
CA ARG A 16 -0.54 14.70 -18.27
C ARG A 16 -0.04 13.68 -19.30
N SER A 17 -0.80 12.63 -19.54
CA SER A 17 -0.70 11.84 -20.76
C SER A 17 -2.01 11.93 -21.54
N THR A 18 -1.90 12.33 -22.82
CA THR A 18 -3.05 12.77 -23.64
C THR A 18 -3.78 11.63 -24.38
N SER A 19 -3.25 10.44 -24.50
CA SER A 19 -3.85 9.38 -25.34
C SER A 19 -4.78 8.40 -24.60
N LEU A 20 -4.59 8.16 -23.31
CA LEU A 20 -5.53 7.40 -22.48
C LEU A 20 -6.72 8.25 -22.00
N LYS A 21 -6.56 9.58 -21.99
CA LYS A 21 -7.62 10.52 -21.63
C LYS A 21 -8.87 10.40 -22.50
N SER A 22 -8.73 10.19 -23.81
CA SER A 22 -9.89 10.10 -24.71
C SER A 22 -10.72 8.85 -24.48
N TYR A 23 -10.08 7.71 -24.19
CA TYR A 23 -10.79 6.45 -23.93
C TYR A 23 -11.51 6.47 -22.57
N PHE A 24 -10.86 7.00 -21.53
CA PHE A 24 -11.48 7.14 -20.21
C PHE A 24 -12.53 8.25 -20.16
N ASN A 25 -12.37 9.34 -20.89
CA ASN A 25 -13.41 10.39 -20.97
C ASN A 25 -14.69 9.86 -21.60
N SER A 26 -14.60 8.99 -22.61
CA SER A 26 -15.80 8.36 -23.21
C SER A 26 -16.50 7.38 -22.26
N LEU A 27 -15.75 6.70 -21.39
CA LEU A 27 -16.31 5.85 -20.33
C LEU A 27 -16.90 6.66 -19.18
N THR A 28 -16.27 7.77 -18.79
CA THR A 28 -16.75 8.63 -17.70
C THR A 28 -17.95 9.48 -18.09
N GLU A 29 -18.08 9.90 -19.34
CA GLU A 29 -19.31 10.56 -19.83
C GLU A 29 -20.52 9.65 -19.76
N SER A 30 -20.35 8.33 -19.93
CA SER A 30 -21.42 7.35 -19.83
C SER A 30 -21.90 7.10 -18.37
N PHE A 31 -21.06 7.43 -17.37
CA PHE A 31 -21.37 7.26 -15.94
C PHE A 31 -21.55 8.57 -15.17
N SER A 32 -21.39 9.72 -15.81
CA SER A 32 -21.49 11.03 -15.18
C SER A 32 -22.94 11.47 -15.00
N ASN A 33 -23.56 11.00 -13.95
CA ASN A 33 -24.66 11.75 -13.33
C ASN A 33 -24.04 12.96 -12.61
N LYS A 34 -24.29 14.16 -13.14
CA LYS A 34 -23.60 15.44 -12.88
C LYS A 34 -23.54 15.94 -11.42
N ASN A 35 -23.97 15.16 -10.43
CA ASN A 35 -24.10 15.60 -9.03
C ASN A 35 -23.29 14.78 -8.01
N VAL A 36 -22.37 13.90 -8.42
CA VAL A 36 -21.60 13.10 -7.48
C VAL A 36 -20.09 13.20 -7.80
N LEU A 37 -19.38 13.92 -6.95
CA LEU A 37 -17.92 13.99 -6.76
C LEU A 37 -17.12 14.74 -7.85
N PRO A 38 -16.83 16.03 -7.62
CA PRO A 38 -16.02 16.84 -8.56
C PRO A 38 -14.51 16.51 -8.58
N ASN A 39 -13.99 15.58 -7.75
CA ASN A 39 -12.54 15.39 -7.60
C ASN A 39 -12.11 13.93 -7.52
N VAL A 40 -12.71 13.01 -8.28
CA VAL A 40 -12.17 11.65 -8.40
C VAL A 40 -11.01 11.68 -9.41
N LEU A 41 -9.79 11.63 -8.92
CA LEU A 41 -8.60 11.43 -9.74
C LEU A 41 -8.49 9.94 -10.09
N PHE A 42 -8.62 9.61 -11.38
CA PHE A 42 -8.38 8.26 -11.86
C PHE A 42 -6.88 8.03 -12.07
N PRO A 43 -6.35 6.84 -11.79
CA PRO A 43 -4.97 6.48 -12.07
C PRO A 43 -4.76 6.31 -13.58
N PHE A 44 -4.35 7.36 -14.28
CA PHE A 44 -4.14 7.35 -15.73
C PHE A 44 -2.83 6.68 -16.15
N GLU A 45 -1.85 6.60 -15.26
CA GLU A 45 -0.53 6.05 -15.53
C GLU A 45 -0.40 4.69 -14.85
N LYS A 46 -0.32 3.63 -15.68
CA LYS A 46 -0.19 2.25 -15.20
C LYS A 46 1.24 2.01 -14.73
N LEU A 47 1.40 1.33 -13.60
CA LEU A 47 2.66 0.70 -13.20
C LEU A 47 2.83 -0.62 -13.95
N ASN A 48 3.90 -0.73 -14.71
CA ASN A 48 4.27 -1.97 -15.39
C ASN A 48 5.00 -2.88 -14.39
N LEU A 49 4.41 -4.02 -14.08
CA LEU A 49 4.99 -5.03 -13.19
C LEU A 49 5.65 -6.18 -13.95
N PHE A 50 5.61 -6.16 -15.26
CA PHE A 50 6.26 -7.18 -16.09
C PHE A 50 7.78 -6.97 -16.11
N THR A 51 8.53 -7.95 -15.64
CA THR A 51 10.01 -7.95 -15.68
C THR A 51 10.52 -9.06 -16.60
N LYS A 52 10.16 -10.32 -16.30
CA LYS A 52 10.64 -11.50 -17.03
C LYS A 52 9.49 -12.39 -17.49
N PRO A 53 9.61 -13.05 -18.66
CA PRO A 53 8.59 -13.99 -19.14
C PRO A 53 8.30 -15.15 -18.19
N THR A 54 9.27 -15.51 -17.34
CA THR A 54 9.17 -16.59 -16.36
C THR A 54 8.45 -16.18 -15.07
N ASP A 55 8.32 -14.88 -14.79
CA ASP A 55 7.60 -14.40 -13.63
C ASP A 55 6.10 -14.30 -13.94
N LEU A 56 5.39 -15.39 -13.64
CA LEU A 56 3.95 -15.47 -13.87
C LEU A 56 3.15 -14.59 -12.90
N SER A 57 3.64 -14.37 -11.69
CA SER A 57 2.92 -13.66 -10.64
C SER A 57 2.67 -12.21 -11.01
N THR A 58 3.71 -11.48 -11.39
CA THR A 58 3.62 -10.08 -11.81
C THR A 58 2.88 -9.92 -13.14
N ARG A 59 3.04 -10.89 -14.07
CA ARG A 59 2.28 -10.91 -15.34
C ARG A 59 0.78 -11.09 -15.12
N ILE A 60 0.38 -12.00 -14.22
CA ILE A 60 -1.03 -12.21 -13.89
C ILE A 60 -1.60 -10.95 -13.24
N MET A 61 -0.86 -10.31 -12.35
CA MET A 61 -1.28 -9.03 -11.76
C MET A 61 -1.46 -7.94 -12.82
N ASP A 62 -0.52 -7.80 -13.72
CA ASP A 62 -0.61 -6.79 -14.80
C ASP A 62 -1.79 -7.01 -15.74
N LEU A 63 -2.18 -8.28 -15.95
CA LEU A 63 -3.26 -8.64 -16.86
C LEU A 63 -4.64 -8.50 -16.21
N PHE A 64 -4.81 -9.00 -14.99
CA PHE A 64 -6.11 -9.10 -14.33
C PHE A 64 -6.39 -7.99 -13.32
N THR A 65 -5.35 -7.44 -12.70
CA THR A 65 -5.44 -6.42 -11.65
C THR A 65 -4.39 -5.33 -11.86
N PRO A 66 -4.43 -4.61 -13.00
CA PRO A 66 -3.47 -3.56 -13.26
C PRO A 66 -3.51 -2.48 -12.18
N ILE A 67 -2.35 -2.00 -11.78
CA ILE A 67 -2.17 -0.99 -10.75
C ILE A 67 -1.65 0.28 -11.40
N GLY A 68 -2.27 1.42 -11.10
CA GLY A 68 -1.84 2.73 -11.58
C GLY A 68 -1.31 3.62 -10.46
N LYS A 69 -0.58 4.67 -10.84
CA LYS A 69 -0.13 5.70 -9.90
C LYS A 69 -1.33 6.41 -9.28
N GLY A 70 -1.33 6.58 -7.95
CA GLY A 70 -2.47 7.09 -7.19
C GLY A 70 -3.52 6.03 -6.79
N GLN A 71 -3.31 4.76 -7.15
CA GLN A 71 -4.22 3.68 -6.83
C GLN A 71 -3.85 2.96 -5.52
N ARG A 72 -4.87 2.50 -4.83
CA ARG A 72 -4.76 1.62 -3.66
C ARG A 72 -5.02 0.18 -4.08
N GLY A 73 -4.05 -0.71 -3.83
CA GLY A 73 -4.18 -2.15 -4.03
C GLY A 73 -4.25 -2.90 -2.70
N LEU A 74 -4.97 -4.01 -2.66
CA LEU A 74 -5.06 -4.89 -1.51
C LEU A 74 -4.81 -6.33 -1.93
N ILE A 75 -3.79 -6.96 -1.34
CA ILE A 75 -3.53 -8.39 -1.51
C ILE A 75 -4.12 -9.14 -0.31
N VAL A 76 -5.10 -9.98 -0.56
CA VAL A 76 -5.71 -10.84 0.45
C VAL A 76 -5.17 -12.25 0.26
N ALA A 77 -4.51 -12.79 1.28
CA ALA A 77 -3.91 -14.11 1.21
C ALA A 77 -3.99 -14.83 2.57
N GLN A 78 -4.14 -16.14 2.52
CA GLN A 78 -4.03 -16.96 3.72
C GLN A 78 -2.58 -17.02 4.20
N PRO A 79 -2.33 -17.34 5.48
CA PRO A 79 -0.97 -17.57 5.99
C PRO A 79 -0.27 -18.65 5.15
N LYS A 80 1.03 -18.46 4.90
CA LYS A 80 1.90 -19.42 4.17
C LYS A 80 1.52 -19.67 2.69
N THR A 81 0.82 -18.75 2.04
CA THR A 81 0.46 -18.87 0.60
C THR A 81 1.38 -18.08 -0.34
N GLY A 82 2.54 -17.65 0.14
CA GLY A 82 3.52 -16.95 -0.71
C GLY A 82 3.33 -15.43 -0.79
N LYS A 83 2.58 -14.83 0.14
CA LYS A 83 2.33 -13.38 0.20
C LYS A 83 3.62 -12.55 0.14
N THR A 84 4.60 -12.88 0.99
CA THR A 84 5.91 -12.18 1.05
C THR A 84 6.68 -12.32 -0.24
N MET A 85 6.63 -13.49 -0.90
CA MET A 85 7.26 -13.69 -2.22
C MET A 85 6.62 -12.81 -3.29
N LEU A 86 5.29 -12.72 -3.30
CA LEU A 86 4.56 -11.83 -4.21
C LEU A 86 4.91 -10.36 -3.95
N LEU A 87 4.99 -9.95 -2.68
CA LEU A 87 5.38 -8.60 -2.32
C LEU A 87 6.78 -8.24 -2.81
N LYS A 88 7.74 -9.15 -2.65
CA LYS A 88 9.10 -8.99 -3.17
C LYS A 88 9.14 -8.90 -4.70
N ALA A 89 8.37 -9.75 -5.38
CA ALA A 89 8.29 -9.72 -6.84
C ALA A 89 7.75 -8.36 -7.33
N VAL A 90 6.71 -7.84 -6.69
CA VAL A 90 6.15 -6.51 -7.00
C VAL A 90 7.15 -5.40 -6.66
N ALA A 91 7.80 -5.45 -5.50
CA ALA A 91 8.81 -4.46 -5.10
C ALA A 91 9.95 -4.38 -6.14
N ASN A 92 10.47 -5.53 -6.54
CA ASN A 92 11.56 -5.60 -7.52
C ASN A 92 11.11 -5.15 -8.91
N ALA A 93 9.88 -5.50 -9.32
CA ALA A 93 9.32 -5.05 -10.58
C ALA A 93 9.18 -3.52 -10.63
N ILE A 94 8.72 -2.90 -9.55
CA ILE A 94 8.62 -1.44 -9.44
C ILE A 94 10.02 -0.82 -9.46
N ALA A 95 10.97 -1.35 -8.70
CA ALA A 95 12.33 -0.82 -8.66
C ALA A 95 13.08 -0.95 -10.01
N GLU A 96 12.73 -1.95 -10.83
CA GLU A 96 13.32 -2.17 -12.15
C GLU A 96 12.67 -1.30 -13.23
N ASN A 97 11.33 -1.26 -13.27
CA ASN A 97 10.58 -0.62 -14.33
C ASN A 97 10.26 0.85 -14.06
N HIS A 98 10.27 1.27 -12.78
CA HIS A 98 9.89 2.60 -12.32
C HIS A 98 10.93 3.18 -11.36
N PRO A 99 12.17 3.41 -11.83
CA PRO A 99 13.25 3.96 -10.99
C PRO A 99 12.96 5.40 -10.52
N GLU A 100 12.01 6.10 -11.16
CA GLU A 100 11.51 7.40 -10.74
C GLU A 100 10.69 7.35 -9.45
N CYS A 101 10.11 6.19 -9.13
CA CYS A 101 9.28 6.02 -7.96
C CYS A 101 10.12 5.75 -6.70
N TYR A 102 9.83 6.47 -5.63
CA TYR A 102 10.41 6.18 -4.33
C TYR A 102 9.72 4.98 -3.69
N LEU A 103 10.39 3.84 -3.68
CA LEU A 103 9.85 2.61 -3.12
C LEU A 103 10.14 2.50 -1.62
N MET A 104 9.08 2.36 -0.83
CA MET A 104 9.13 2.18 0.62
C MET A 104 8.37 0.92 1.02
N VAL A 105 9.01 0.04 1.79
CA VAL A 105 8.38 -1.15 2.36
C VAL A 105 8.25 -0.97 3.86
N VAL A 106 7.04 -1.06 4.36
CA VAL A 106 6.73 -0.89 5.79
C VAL A 106 6.30 -2.24 6.36
N LEU A 107 7.14 -2.80 7.24
CA LEU A 107 6.91 -4.08 7.91
C LEU A 107 6.51 -3.81 9.36
N VAL A 108 5.34 -4.31 9.75
CA VAL A 108 4.79 -4.09 11.09
C VAL A 108 4.58 -5.42 11.79
N ASP A 109 5.19 -5.60 12.96
CA ASP A 109 5.07 -6.82 13.78
C ASP A 109 5.54 -8.07 13.00
N GLU A 110 6.62 -7.92 12.20
CA GLU A 110 7.22 -9.00 11.41
C GLU A 110 8.42 -9.62 12.14
N ARG A 111 8.85 -10.80 11.68
CA ARG A 111 10.00 -11.48 12.26
C ARG A 111 11.31 -10.85 11.81
N PRO A 112 12.36 -10.77 12.66
CA PRO A 112 13.65 -10.19 12.28
C PRO A 112 14.27 -10.83 11.02
N GLU A 113 14.08 -12.15 10.85
CA GLU A 113 14.56 -12.88 9.68
C GLU A 113 13.87 -12.40 8.39
N GLU A 114 12.54 -12.15 8.46
CA GLU A 114 11.77 -11.66 7.31
C GLU A 114 12.14 -10.21 6.96
N VAL A 115 12.43 -9.39 7.98
CA VAL A 115 12.94 -8.02 7.79
C VAL A 115 14.28 -8.04 7.08
N THR A 116 15.25 -8.81 7.60
CA THR A 116 16.59 -8.93 7.01
C THR A 116 16.54 -9.48 5.57
N ASP A 117 15.68 -10.48 5.34
CA ASP A 117 15.49 -11.04 4.01
C ASP A 117 14.87 -10.03 3.03
N MET A 118 13.94 -9.19 3.49
CA MET A 118 13.36 -8.11 2.70
C MET A 118 14.41 -7.05 2.35
N GLU A 119 15.18 -6.58 3.32
CA GLU A 119 16.25 -5.60 3.13
C GLU A 119 17.31 -6.05 2.10
N ARG A 120 17.65 -7.35 2.10
CA ARG A 120 18.61 -7.92 1.15
C ARG A 120 18.04 -8.16 -0.24
N SER A 121 16.73 -8.36 -0.32
CA SER A 121 16.07 -8.83 -1.55
C SER A 121 15.50 -7.72 -2.42
N ILE A 122 15.31 -6.51 -1.89
CA ILE A 122 14.67 -5.41 -2.61
C ILE A 122 15.56 -4.18 -2.71
N LYS A 123 15.40 -3.44 -3.80
CA LYS A 123 16.02 -2.13 -4.02
C LYS A 123 15.04 -1.02 -3.60
N GLY A 124 14.88 -0.82 -2.30
CA GLY A 124 13.99 0.19 -1.75
C GLY A 124 14.27 0.43 -0.28
N GLU A 125 13.65 1.42 0.30
CA GLU A 125 13.75 1.68 1.73
C GLU A 125 12.87 0.70 2.51
N VAL A 126 13.44 -0.02 3.47
CA VAL A 126 12.71 -0.89 4.40
C VAL A 126 12.59 -0.20 5.74
N ILE A 127 11.37 0.01 6.20
CA ILE A 127 11.06 0.56 7.52
C ILE A 127 10.32 -0.53 8.29
N ALA A 128 10.93 -1.03 9.37
CA ALA A 128 10.40 -2.19 10.06
C ALA A 128 10.23 -1.96 11.56
N SER A 129 9.30 -2.70 12.13
CA SER A 129 9.19 -2.97 13.55
C SER A 129 8.93 -4.47 13.75
N THR A 130 9.73 -5.09 14.62
CA THR A 130 9.72 -6.53 14.84
C THR A 130 8.73 -6.95 15.93
N PHE A 131 8.32 -8.21 15.94
CA PHE A 131 7.25 -8.72 16.80
C PHE A 131 7.58 -8.66 18.32
N ASP A 132 8.85 -8.56 18.68
CA ASP A 132 9.34 -8.40 20.06
C ASP A 132 9.22 -6.97 20.59
N GLU A 133 8.88 -6.01 19.73
CA GLU A 133 8.73 -4.62 20.09
C GLU A 133 7.30 -4.29 20.58
N PRO A 134 7.13 -3.28 21.46
CA PRO A 134 5.82 -2.89 21.96
C PRO A 134 4.94 -2.27 20.88
N ALA A 135 3.61 -2.36 21.06
CA ALA A 135 2.62 -1.86 20.10
C ALA A 135 2.77 -0.36 19.79
N GLU A 136 3.21 0.45 20.76
CA GLU A 136 3.48 1.88 20.58
C GLU A 136 4.56 2.12 19.54
N LYS A 137 5.57 1.24 19.46
CA LYS A 137 6.63 1.34 18.47
C LYS A 137 6.11 1.03 17.06
N HIS A 138 5.25 0.03 16.90
CA HIS A 138 4.60 -0.28 15.62
C HIS A 138 3.80 0.94 15.11
N VAL A 139 3.03 1.57 15.99
CA VAL A 139 2.27 2.79 15.69
C VAL A 139 3.20 3.94 15.31
N LYS A 140 4.28 4.15 16.07
CA LYS A 140 5.25 5.22 15.83
C LYS A 140 5.95 5.04 14.48
N VAL A 141 6.46 3.84 14.20
CA VAL A 141 7.17 3.51 12.95
C VAL A 141 6.27 3.73 11.74
N SER A 142 5.04 3.22 11.76
CA SER A 142 4.08 3.44 10.66
C SER A 142 3.71 4.90 10.48
N THR A 143 3.57 5.66 11.57
CA THR A 143 3.28 7.09 11.51
C THR A 143 4.42 7.87 10.87
N ILE A 144 5.67 7.58 11.24
CA ILE A 144 6.87 8.22 10.68
C ILE A 144 6.97 7.89 9.18
N ALA A 145 6.78 6.63 8.80
CA ALA A 145 6.78 6.20 7.40
C ALA A 145 5.76 6.98 6.56
N LEU A 146 4.52 7.10 7.06
CA LEU A 146 3.48 7.85 6.38
C LEU A 146 3.80 9.34 6.27
N GLN A 147 4.33 9.96 7.33
CA GLN A 147 4.72 11.37 7.29
C GLN A 147 5.86 11.61 6.31
N LYS A 148 6.87 10.73 6.29
CA LYS A 148 7.97 10.80 5.31
C LYS A 148 7.43 10.71 3.89
N ALA A 149 6.56 9.72 3.61
CA ALA A 149 5.96 9.58 2.30
C ALA A 149 5.20 10.83 1.85
N LYS A 150 4.40 11.43 2.74
CA LYS A 150 3.68 12.68 2.44
C LYS A 150 4.64 13.83 2.09
N ARG A 151 5.75 13.98 2.83
CA ARG A 151 6.75 15.02 2.52
C ARG A 151 7.43 14.78 1.18
N LEU A 152 7.74 13.54 0.83
CA LEU A 152 8.29 13.21 -0.49
C LEU A 152 7.31 13.56 -1.61
N VAL A 153 6.02 13.25 -1.44
CA VAL A 153 4.98 13.62 -2.40
C VAL A 153 4.84 15.15 -2.53
N GLU A 154 4.86 15.88 -1.42
CA GLU A 154 4.85 17.36 -1.42
C GLU A 154 6.06 17.95 -2.17
N CYS A 155 7.19 17.23 -2.19
CA CYS A 155 8.39 17.57 -2.96
C CYS A 155 8.32 17.12 -4.44
N GLY A 156 7.20 16.54 -4.88
CA GLY A 156 7.00 16.13 -6.27
C GLY A 156 7.47 14.72 -6.63
N HIS A 157 7.78 13.88 -5.63
CA HIS A 157 8.16 12.48 -5.87
C HIS A 157 6.94 11.57 -5.94
N ASP A 158 6.98 10.61 -6.84
CA ASP A 158 6.05 9.48 -6.83
C ASP A 158 6.50 8.48 -5.76
N VAL A 159 5.61 8.17 -4.81
CA VAL A 159 5.93 7.28 -3.69
C VAL A 159 5.07 6.03 -3.74
N VAL A 160 5.73 4.88 -3.69
CA VAL A 160 5.07 3.57 -3.57
C VAL A 160 5.31 3.03 -2.16
N ILE A 161 4.24 2.75 -1.44
CA ILE A 161 4.32 2.11 -0.12
C ILE A 161 3.76 0.69 -0.20
N LEU A 162 4.59 -0.28 0.15
CA LEU A 162 4.19 -1.66 0.35
C LEU A 162 4.08 -1.92 1.86
N LEU A 163 2.87 -2.17 2.37
CA LEU A 163 2.64 -2.39 3.80
C LEU A 163 2.35 -3.86 4.10
N ASP A 164 3.17 -4.50 4.90
CA ASP A 164 2.94 -5.82 5.48
C ASP A 164 2.94 -5.74 7.02
N SER A 165 1.82 -5.82 7.72
CA SER A 165 0.48 -5.91 7.19
C SER A 165 -0.44 -4.89 7.88
N ILE A 166 -1.47 -4.44 7.18
CA ILE A 166 -2.48 -3.53 7.74
C ILE A 166 -3.25 -4.16 8.91
N THR A 167 -3.41 -5.48 8.93
CA THR A 167 -4.06 -6.19 10.04
C THR A 167 -3.26 -6.05 11.32
N ARG A 168 -1.94 -6.21 11.25
CA ARG A 168 -1.05 -6.07 12.41
C ARG A 168 -0.96 -4.62 12.86
N LEU A 169 -0.92 -3.68 11.92
CA LEU A 169 -1.01 -2.26 12.22
C LEU A 169 -2.32 -1.90 12.94
N ALA A 170 -3.44 -2.45 12.48
CA ALA A 170 -4.73 -2.24 13.13
C ALA A 170 -4.78 -2.82 14.55
N ARG A 171 -4.17 -4.00 14.76
CA ARG A 171 -4.05 -4.60 16.11
C ARG A 171 -3.21 -3.72 17.03
N ALA A 172 -2.06 -3.22 16.56
CA ALA A 172 -1.21 -2.33 17.35
C ALA A 172 -1.97 -1.05 17.76
N HIS A 173 -2.71 -0.44 16.84
CA HIS A 173 -3.57 0.70 17.17
C HIS A 173 -4.68 0.36 18.16
N ASN A 174 -5.26 -0.84 18.08
CA ASN A 174 -6.26 -1.29 19.04
C ASN A 174 -5.68 -1.48 20.45
N THR A 175 -4.46 -1.99 20.55
CA THR A 175 -3.77 -2.16 21.84
C THR A 175 -3.43 -0.81 22.48
N VAL A 176 -3.03 0.17 21.68
CA VAL A 176 -2.62 1.51 22.17
C VAL A 176 -3.82 2.45 22.39
N ALA A 177 -4.97 2.13 21.80
CA ALA A 177 -6.15 2.98 21.92
C ALA A 177 -6.63 3.07 23.39
N PRO A 178 -6.88 4.28 23.90
CA PRO A 178 -7.48 4.43 25.21
C PRO A 178 -8.88 3.80 25.21
N SER A 179 -9.21 3.10 26.31
CA SER A 179 -10.54 2.49 26.45
C SER A 179 -11.62 3.55 26.40
N SER A 180 -12.50 3.46 25.42
CA SER A 180 -13.63 4.38 25.26
C SER A 180 -14.92 3.88 25.94
N GLY A 181 -14.88 2.65 26.48
CA GLY A 181 -16.06 1.94 26.99
C GLY A 181 -17.03 1.48 25.88
N LYS A 182 -16.70 1.74 24.61
CA LYS A 182 -17.47 1.30 23.44
C LYS A 182 -16.65 0.34 22.62
N VAL A 183 -16.83 -0.95 22.88
CA VAL A 183 -16.14 -2.03 22.17
C VAL A 183 -17.06 -2.60 21.10
N LEU A 184 -16.57 -2.67 19.87
CA LEU A 184 -17.24 -3.29 18.73
C LEU A 184 -17.10 -4.82 18.80
N SER A 185 -17.82 -5.53 17.94
CA SER A 185 -17.69 -6.99 17.81
C SER A 185 -16.23 -7.38 17.54
N GLY A 186 -15.75 -8.42 18.22
CA GLY A 186 -14.37 -8.89 18.10
C GLY A 186 -13.33 -8.15 18.96
N GLY A 187 -13.76 -7.40 19.99
CA GLY A 187 -12.83 -6.76 20.94
C GLY A 187 -12.11 -5.53 20.38
N VAL A 188 -12.70 -4.87 19.39
CA VAL A 188 -12.12 -3.68 18.75
C VAL A 188 -12.68 -2.41 19.37
N GLU A 189 -11.80 -1.55 19.88
CA GLU A 189 -12.19 -0.22 20.35
C GLU A 189 -12.76 0.64 19.21
N ALA A 190 -13.86 1.36 19.47
CA ALA A 190 -14.60 2.08 18.43
C ALA A 190 -13.74 3.07 17.62
N ASN A 191 -12.75 3.70 18.26
CA ASN A 191 -11.87 4.70 17.63
C ASN A 191 -10.54 4.13 17.11
N ALA A 192 -10.22 2.87 17.41
CA ALA A 192 -8.92 2.27 17.10
C ALA A 192 -8.64 2.22 15.58
N MET A 193 -9.68 2.05 14.77
CA MET A 193 -9.56 1.90 13.32
C MET A 193 -9.39 3.23 12.56
N GLN A 194 -9.54 4.38 13.20
CA GLN A 194 -9.44 5.68 12.51
C GLN A 194 -8.04 5.91 11.91
N LYS A 195 -6.98 5.67 12.67
CA LYS A 195 -5.60 5.86 12.20
C LYS A 195 -5.19 4.86 11.10
N PRO A 196 -5.45 3.55 11.23
CA PRO A 196 -5.26 2.62 10.12
C PRO A 196 -6.04 3.00 8.85
N LYS A 197 -7.28 3.48 8.97
CA LYS A 197 -8.07 4.00 7.84
C LYS A 197 -7.44 5.25 7.23
N GLN A 198 -6.93 6.17 8.03
CA GLN A 198 -6.20 7.36 7.55
C GLN A 198 -4.90 6.96 6.84
N PHE A 199 -4.17 5.99 7.37
CA PHE A 199 -3.01 5.43 6.68
C PHE A 199 -3.44 4.82 5.34
N PHE A 200 -4.54 4.07 5.32
CA PHE A 200 -5.13 3.48 4.10
C PHE A 200 -5.66 4.54 3.14
N GLY A 201 -6.19 5.62 3.61
CA GLY A 201 -6.83 6.68 2.83
C GLY A 201 -5.88 7.78 2.35
N ALA A 202 -4.59 7.75 2.71
CA ALA A 202 -3.66 8.84 2.41
C ALA A 202 -3.14 8.86 0.96
N ALA A 203 -3.39 7.80 0.17
CA ALA A 203 -3.12 7.75 -1.26
C ALA A 203 -4.30 8.24 -2.08
#